data_95081b78226d3b82b9042b5917e7f285
#
_entry.id   95081b78226d3b82b9042b5917e7f285
#
_cell.length_a   1.000
_cell.length_b   1.000
_cell.length_c   1.000
_cell.angle_alpha   90.00
_cell.angle_beta   90.00
_cell.angle_gamma   90.00
#
_symmetry.space_group_name_H-M   'P 1'
#
loop_
_entity.id
_entity.type
_entity.pdbx_description
1 polymer ?
#
loop_
_entity_poly.entity_id
_entity_poly.type
_entity_poly.pdbx_seq_one_letter_code
_entity_poly.pdbx_strand_id
1 'polypeptide(L)'
;MIKAIPTAIAAFSLVLPRHLSDGSFTMHIVQEKRTDRSVMFKAGRLLAIGAASIILSATLGITSMANAASLAEINSRGTLKVATEDSYYPFEFIKDGESDGFHKDVIAELRKYAQFKVNQDIMPWTGLLAGVTSGKYDAAITGAGVTEERLGAFDFVAPVAPEVSYYIKRADDDRIKNISSLSGMTVGVQAGGAQLARLTQLDAKLKASGGAIGKIVQYQSYPEAYADLANHRLDYVVNSIVPANMLVKERPKVFAVGEATSSMGYIAWPVAKGNKELLDYLSGFVNHLRETGKLAELQKKWLGQSFDNLPHDPITSGEQFTQLTAK
;
A
#
# COMPACT_ATOMS: atom_id res chain seq x y z
N MET A 1 15.82 50.58 -24.86
CA MET A 1 15.72 49.89 -26.16
C MET A 1 15.66 48.39 -25.87
N ILE A 2 14.46 47.83 -25.86
CA ILE A 2 14.17 46.43 -25.59
C ILE A 2 13.42 45.90 -26.80
N LYS A 3 13.99 44.93 -27.49
CA LYS A 3 13.35 44.26 -28.64
C LYS A 3 12.59 43.03 -28.10
N ALA A 4 11.30 43.00 -28.35
CA ALA A 4 10.41 41.83 -28.12
C ALA A 4 10.54 40.86 -29.28
N ILE A 5 10.48 39.57 -28.98
CA ILE A 5 10.38 38.43 -29.91
C ILE A 5 8.99 37.79 -29.71
N PRO A 6 8.21 37.56 -30.76
CA PRO A 6 6.87 37.00 -30.62
C PRO A 6 6.85 35.49 -30.60
N THR A 7 6.03 34.95 -29.69
CA THR A 7 5.70 33.55 -29.55
C THR A 7 4.62 33.14 -30.56
N ALA A 8 4.88 32.17 -31.41
CA ALA A 8 3.90 31.57 -32.31
C ALA A 8 3.16 30.43 -31.60
N ILE A 9 1.83 30.56 -31.49
CA ILE A 9 0.90 29.54 -31.05
C ILE A 9 0.37 28.80 -32.28
N ALA A 10 0.67 27.52 -32.42
CA ALA A 10 0.05 26.67 -33.44
C ALA A 10 -1.17 25.97 -32.83
N ALA A 11 -2.35 26.34 -33.27
CA ALA A 11 -3.61 25.68 -32.99
C ALA A 11 -3.81 24.53 -33.97
N PHE A 12 -3.94 23.28 -33.46
CA PHE A 12 -4.41 22.14 -34.24
C PHE A 12 -5.91 21.97 -34.02
N SER A 13 -6.69 22.26 -35.04
CA SER A 13 -8.10 21.94 -35.13
C SER A 13 -8.30 20.49 -35.58
N LEU A 14 -8.92 19.67 -34.75
CA LEU A 14 -9.38 18.34 -35.14
C LEU A 14 -10.83 18.41 -35.64
N VAL A 15 -11.04 18.16 -36.92
CA VAL A 15 -12.34 18.07 -37.56
C VAL A 15 -12.83 16.62 -37.43
N LEU A 16 -14.00 16.43 -36.79
CA LEU A 16 -14.77 15.18 -36.76
C LEU A 16 -15.72 15.12 -37.97
N PRO A 17 -15.84 14.02 -38.68
CA PRO A 17 -17.01 13.76 -39.52
C PRO A 17 -18.08 12.96 -38.75
N ARG A 18 -19.31 13.40 -38.90
CA ARG A 18 -20.56 12.76 -38.47
C ARG A 18 -21.13 11.89 -39.59
N HIS A 19 -21.85 10.81 -39.14
CA HIS A 19 -22.89 9.99 -39.84
C HIS A 19 -22.44 8.89 -40.82
N LEU A 20 -22.85 7.63 -40.64
CA LEU A 20 -24.15 7.01 -40.91
C LEU A 20 -24.09 5.49 -40.61
N SER A 21 -25.13 5.03 -39.93
CA SER A 21 -25.98 3.85 -39.98
C SER A 21 -25.60 2.55 -40.72
N ASP A 22 -25.88 1.44 -39.98
CA ASP A 22 -26.36 0.12 -40.46
C ASP A 22 -25.53 -0.70 -41.46
N GLY A 23 -25.26 -1.94 -41.08
CA GLY A 23 -24.85 -3.00 -41.99
C GLY A 23 -24.17 -4.20 -41.31
N SER A 24 -24.97 -5.22 -41.04
CA SER A 24 -24.49 -6.55 -40.65
C SER A 24 -23.52 -7.11 -41.70
N PHE A 25 -22.35 -7.58 -41.26
CA PHE A 25 -21.41 -8.30 -42.12
C PHE A 25 -21.32 -9.77 -41.68
N THR A 26 -21.91 -10.65 -42.52
CA THR A 26 -21.78 -12.08 -42.46
C THR A 26 -20.43 -12.49 -43.04
N MET A 27 -19.65 -13.22 -42.28
CA MET A 27 -18.33 -13.72 -42.68
C MET A 27 -18.50 -15.00 -43.49
N HIS A 28 -18.28 -14.94 -44.81
CA HIS A 28 -18.16 -16.11 -45.69
C HIS A 28 -16.75 -16.68 -45.63
N ILE A 29 -16.64 -17.93 -45.18
CA ILE A 29 -15.43 -18.74 -45.31
C ILE A 29 -15.39 -19.31 -46.71
N VAL A 30 -14.40 -18.93 -47.50
CA VAL A 30 -14.07 -19.54 -48.78
C VAL A 30 -13.04 -20.64 -48.57
N GLN A 31 -13.48 -21.89 -48.77
CA GLN A 31 -12.61 -23.05 -48.86
C GLN A 31 -12.11 -23.17 -50.31
N GLU A 32 -10.82 -23.09 -50.52
CA GLU A 32 -10.19 -23.39 -51.81
C GLU A 32 -9.49 -24.78 -51.76
N LYS A 33 -10.09 -25.73 -52.49
CA LYS A 33 -9.51 -27.06 -52.82
C LYS A 33 -8.61 -26.94 -54.03
N ARG A 34 -7.40 -27.45 -53.97
CA ARG A 34 -6.69 -27.97 -55.16
C ARG A 34 -5.77 -29.14 -54.80
N THR A 35 -6.19 -30.30 -55.19
CA THR A 35 -5.73 -31.33 -56.11
C THR A 35 -4.23 -31.60 -56.21
N ASP A 36 -3.90 -32.75 -55.74
CA ASP A 36 -3.16 -33.92 -56.18
C ASP A 36 -2.22 -33.77 -57.40
N ARG A 37 -0.96 -34.17 -57.22
CA ARG A 37 -0.17 -34.87 -58.23
C ARG A 37 0.96 -35.71 -57.56
N SER A 38 0.72 -37.01 -57.63
CA SER A 38 1.68 -38.05 -57.39
C SER A 38 2.84 -38.04 -58.42
N VAL A 39 4.08 -38.18 -57.93
CA VAL A 39 5.15 -38.80 -58.74
C VAL A 39 5.97 -39.72 -57.83
N MET A 40 5.84 -41.01 -58.13
CA MET A 40 6.70 -42.08 -57.64
C MET A 40 8.12 -41.92 -58.17
N PHE A 41 9.15 -42.10 -57.33
CA PHE A 41 10.41 -42.68 -57.77
C PHE A 41 11.02 -43.60 -56.70
N LYS A 42 11.51 -44.73 -57.21
CA LYS A 42 11.93 -45.94 -56.50
C LYS A 42 13.35 -45.81 -55.88
N ALA A 43 13.45 -46.48 -54.75
CA ALA A 43 14.53 -47.39 -54.33
C ALA A 43 15.99 -46.91 -54.28
N GLY A 44 16.55 -47.08 -53.12
CA GLY A 44 18.01 -47.12 -52.87
C GLY A 44 18.30 -47.43 -51.37
N ARG A 45 18.53 -48.70 -51.07
CA ARG A 45 19.04 -49.18 -49.79
C ARG A 45 20.44 -48.61 -49.55
N LEU A 46 20.70 -48.12 -48.36
CA LEU A 46 21.96 -48.37 -47.67
C LEU A 46 21.82 -48.02 -46.17
N LEU A 47 22.11 -49.03 -45.35
CA LEU A 47 22.24 -48.94 -43.91
C LEU A 47 23.41 -48.02 -43.54
N ALA A 48 23.20 -47.08 -42.63
CA ALA A 48 24.24 -46.52 -41.78
C ALA A 48 23.66 -46.31 -40.39
N ILE A 49 24.15 -47.09 -39.45
CA ILE A 49 23.91 -47.00 -38.02
C ILE A 49 24.60 -45.73 -37.55
N GLY A 50 23.83 -44.77 -37.07
CA GLY A 50 24.31 -43.57 -36.38
C GLY A 50 23.41 -43.30 -35.18
N ALA A 51 23.84 -43.76 -34.02
CA ALA A 51 23.19 -43.43 -32.75
C ALA A 51 23.39 -41.93 -32.46
N ALA A 52 22.40 -41.12 -32.81
CA ALA A 52 22.35 -39.74 -32.35
C ALA A 52 21.53 -39.72 -31.06
N SER A 53 22.23 -39.71 -29.93
CA SER A 53 21.67 -39.42 -28.61
C SER A 53 21.10 -38.03 -28.61
N ILE A 54 19.78 -37.93 -28.72
CA ILE A 54 19.03 -36.69 -28.43
C ILE A 54 19.01 -36.51 -26.92
N ILE A 55 20.02 -35.77 -26.43
CA ILE A 55 19.95 -35.22 -25.07
C ILE A 55 18.85 -34.17 -25.10
N LEU A 56 17.62 -34.56 -24.78
CA LEU A 56 16.52 -33.66 -24.47
C LEU A 56 16.86 -33.00 -23.13
N SER A 57 17.62 -31.91 -23.18
CA SER A 57 17.81 -31.02 -22.03
C SER A 57 16.48 -30.43 -21.68
N ALA A 58 15.74 -31.15 -20.81
CA ALA A 58 14.63 -30.59 -20.09
C ALA A 58 15.20 -29.49 -19.17
N THR A 59 15.35 -28.28 -19.68
CA THR A 59 15.40 -27.08 -18.84
C THR A 59 14.06 -26.97 -18.15
N LEU A 60 13.97 -27.63 -17.00
CA LEU A 60 12.98 -27.27 -15.99
C LEU A 60 13.24 -25.78 -15.70
N GLY A 61 12.51 -24.91 -16.39
CA GLY A 61 12.36 -23.53 -16.01
C GLY A 61 11.74 -23.53 -14.61
N ILE A 62 12.61 -23.52 -13.60
CA ILE A 62 12.22 -23.15 -12.26
C ILE A 62 11.74 -21.71 -12.41
N THR A 63 10.44 -21.52 -12.64
CA THR A 63 9.80 -20.24 -12.38
C THR A 63 10.02 -19.99 -10.89
N SER A 64 11.12 -19.32 -10.55
CA SER A 64 11.27 -18.71 -9.23
C SER A 64 10.03 -17.84 -9.05
N MET A 65 9.05 -18.36 -8.33
CA MET A 65 8.09 -17.46 -7.69
C MET A 65 8.97 -16.48 -6.93
N ALA A 66 8.83 -15.19 -7.24
CA ALA A 66 9.55 -14.14 -6.55
C ALA A 66 9.01 -14.14 -5.10
N ASN A 67 9.59 -14.99 -4.26
CA ASN A 67 9.39 -14.98 -2.82
C ASN A 67 10.25 -13.85 -2.26
N ALA A 68 9.73 -13.16 -1.28
CA ALA A 68 10.53 -12.22 -0.49
C ALA A 68 11.78 -12.94 0.04
N ALA A 69 12.93 -12.25 -0.03
CA ALA A 69 14.20 -12.85 0.34
C ALA A 69 14.22 -13.26 1.82
N SER A 70 14.73 -14.46 2.10
CA SER A 70 15.02 -14.93 3.45
C SER A 70 16.08 -14.07 4.13
N LEU A 71 16.19 -14.13 5.45
CA LEU A 71 17.25 -13.43 6.19
C LEU A 71 18.65 -13.92 5.76
N ALA A 72 18.81 -15.20 5.41
CA ALA A 72 20.05 -15.73 4.88
C ALA A 72 20.45 -15.09 3.54
N GLU A 73 19.49 -14.90 2.64
CA GLU A 73 19.71 -14.20 1.38
C GLU A 73 20.02 -12.72 1.57
N ILE A 74 19.35 -12.04 2.53
CA ILE A 74 19.63 -10.66 2.91
C ILE A 74 21.06 -10.53 3.43
N ASN A 75 21.51 -11.43 4.31
CA ASN A 75 22.89 -11.49 4.81
C ASN A 75 23.89 -11.74 3.69
N SER A 76 23.62 -12.69 2.79
CA SER A 76 24.50 -13.03 1.66
C SER A 76 24.69 -11.86 0.70
N ARG A 77 23.63 -11.14 0.35
CA ARG A 77 23.70 -9.94 -0.51
C ARG A 77 24.14 -8.67 0.25
N GLY A 78 24.20 -8.71 1.57
CA GLY A 78 24.64 -7.62 2.43
C GLY A 78 23.68 -6.42 2.47
N THR A 79 22.40 -6.58 2.16
CA THR A 79 21.47 -5.46 2.03
C THR A 79 20.02 -5.88 2.34
N LEU A 80 19.34 -5.17 3.23
CA LEU A 80 17.90 -5.18 3.43
C LEU A 80 17.27 -4.06 2.59
N LYS A 81 16.27 -4.39 1.76
CA LYS A 81 15.52 -3.42 0.96
C LYS A 81 14.18 -3.14 1.62
N VAL A 82 13.94 -1.89 2.01
CA VAL A 82 12.69 -1.50 2.65
C VAL A 82 11.97 -0.41 1.86
N ALA A 83 10.65 -0.47 1.82
CA ALA A 83 9.80 0.58 1.28
C ALA A 83 9.20 1.41 2.41
N THR A 84 9.11 2.73 2.20
CA THR A 84 8.50 3.71 3.12
C THR A 84 7.58 4.62 2.32
N GLU A 85 6.40 4.92 2.83
CA GLU A 85 5.48 5.87 2.21
C GLU A 85 6.06 7.30 2.25
N ASP A 86 5.68 8.12 1.28
CA ASP A 86 6.17 9.49 1.11
C ASP A 86 5.31 10.56 1.80
N SER A 87 4.09 10.21 2.25
CA SER A 87 3.09 11.22 2.62
C SER A 87 2.11 10.80 3.73
N TYR A 88 2.63 10.30 4.87
CA TYR A 88 1.82 9.92 6.04
C TYR A 88 2.35 10.57 7.35
N TYR A 89 2.33 11.91 7.41
CA TYR A 89 2.74 12.68 8.58
C TYR A 89 1.94 12.29 9.84
N PRO A 90 2.57 12.10 11.02
CA PRO A 90 3.99 12.29 11.35
C PRO A 90 4.84 11.02 11.26
N PHE A 91 4.29 9.91 10.74
CA PHE A 91 5.01 8.64 10.64
C PHE A 91 6.14 8.72 9.62
N GLU A 92 5.83 9.18 8.41
CA GLU A 92 6.76 9.41 7.31
C GLU A 92 6.23 10.48 6.36
N PHE A 93 7.10 11.34 5.88
CA PHE A 93 6.76 12.40 4.92
C PHE A 93 8.02 12.97 4.26
N ILE A 94 7.84 13.74 3.21
CA ILE A 94 8.93 14.49 2.59
C ILE A 94 8.90 15.92 3.13
N LYS A 95 10.05 16.38 3.64
CA LYS A 95 10.27 17.75 4.07
C LYS A 95 11.53 18.28 3.40
N ASP A 96 11.42 19.42 2.71
CA ASP A 96 12.54 20.07 1.99
C ASP A 96 13.25 19.12 1.00
N GLY A 97 12.51 18.16 0.39
CA GLY A 97 13.02 17.15 -0.54
C GLY A 97 13.63 15.91 0.13
N GLU A 98 13.69 15.86 1.46
CA GLU A 98 14.26 14.76 2.23
C GLU A 98 13.18 14.00 3.01
N SER A 99 13.41 12.70 3.24
CA SER A 99 12.56 11.91 4.13
C SER A 99 12.65 12.43 5.57
N ASP A 100 11.48 12.57 6.23
CA ASP A 100 11.41 12.93 7.65
C ASP A 100 10.28 12.13 8.34
N GLY A 101 10.24 12.16 9.68
CA GLY A 101 9.21 11.48 10.45
C GLY A 101 9.72 10.36 11.36
N PHE A 102 8.76 9.71 12.01
CA PHE A 102 9.04 8.63 12.97
C PHE A 102 9.85 7.50 12.33
N HIS A 103 9.43 7.00 11.16
CA HIS A 103 10.08 5.87 10.50
C HIS A 103 11.47 6.21 9.92
N LYS A 104 11.73 7.47 9.56
CA LYS A 104 13.09 7.91 9.21
C LYS A 104 14.06 7.69 10.38
N ASP A 105 13.66 8.13 11.57
CA ASP A 105 14.52 7.98 12.77
C ASP A 105 14.63 6.51 13.19
N VAL A 106 13.55 5.73 13.09
CA VAL A 106 13.57 4.28 13.34
C VAL A 106 14.50 3.56 12.36
N ILE A 107 14.50 3.90 11.07
CA ILE A 107 15.43 3.32 10.08
C ILE A 107 16.87 3.72 10.36
N ALA A 108 17.11 4.92 10.89
CA ALA A 108 18.43 5.32 11.34
C ALA A 108 18.95 4.43 12.49
N GLU A 109 18.09 4.05 13.44
CA GLU A 109 18.43 3.09 14.49
C GLU A 109 18.61 1.66 13.93
N LEU A 110 17.76 1.23 12.97
CA LEU A 110 17.93 -0.06 12.32
C LEU A 110 19.27 -0.18 11.58
N ARG A 111 19.75 0.91 10.97
CA ARG A 111 21.08 0.94 10.33
C ARG A 111 22.24 0.77 11.31
N LYS A 112 22.04 1.13 12.59
CA LYS A 112 23.03 0.89 13.66
C LYS A 112 22.95 -0.54 14.22
N TYR A 113 21.75 -1.10 14.26
CA TYR A 113 21.48 -2.44 14.78
C TYR A 113 21.87 -3.55 13.79
N ALA A 114 21.64 -3.33 12.49
CA ALA A 114 21.82 -4.32 11.46
C ALA A 114 23.30 -4.54 11.09
N GLN A 115 23.66 -5.81 10.77
CA GLN A 115 24.98 -6.17 10.22
C GLN A 115 25.06 -6.05 8.70
N PHE A 116 23.97 -5.64 8.04
CA PHE A 116 23.84 -5.40 6.62
C PHE A 116 23.39 -3.96 6.36
N LYS A 117 23.54 -3.49 5.13
CA LYS A 117 23.02 -2.18 4.72
C LYS A 117 21.50 -2.17 4.72
N VAL A 118 20.88 -1.06 5.07
CA VAL A 118 19.44 -0.85 4.96
C VAL A 118 19.20 0.20 3.89
N ASN A 119 18.75 -0.26 2.73
CA ASN A 119 18.36 0.58 1.61
C ASN A 119 16.87 0.88 1.71
N GLN A 120 16.54 2.16 1.76
CA GLN A 120 15.17 2.67 1.86
C GLN A 120 14.77 3.31 0.54
N ASP A 121 13.69 2.81 -0.06
CA ASP A 121 13.00 3.46 -1.17
C ASP A 121 11.76 4.18 -0.63
N ILE A 122 11.63 5.47 -0.96
CA ILE A 122 10.48 6.27 -0.59
C ILE A 122 9.54 6.33 -1.80
N MET A 123 8.28 6.04 -1.59
CA MET A 123 7.31 5.91 -2.68
C MET A 123 5.88 6.19 -2.21
N PRO A 124 4.94 6.50 -3.13
CA PRO A 124 3.54 6.58 -2.78
C PRO A 124 3.02 5.27 -2.17
N TRP A 125 2.03 5.38 -1.27
CA TRP A 125 1.39 4.23 -0.64
C TRP A 125 0.90 3.19 -1.66
N THR A 126 0.31 3.67 -2.77
CA THR A 126 -0.18 2.81 -3.84
C THR A 126 0.95 1.99 -4.46
N GLY A 127 0.82 0.66 -4.37
CA GLY A 127 1.83 -0.29 -4.86
C GLY A 127 2.91 -0.66 -3.84
N LEU A 128 3.02 0.02 -2.70
CA LEU A 128 4.04 -0.26 -1.68
C LEU A 128 3.94 -1.69 -1.15
N LEU A 129 2.75 -2.11 -0.72
CA LEU A 129 2.51 -3.47 -0.22
C LEU A 129 2.68 -4.54 -1.31
N ALA A 130 2.26 -4.25 -2.56
CA ALA A 130 2.51 -5.14 -3.69
C ALA A 130 4.02 -5.33 -3.96
N GLY A 131 4.83 -4.31 -3.69
CA GLY A 131 6.28 -4.40 -3.75
C GLY A 131 6.87 -5.39 -2.75
N VAL A 132 6.26 -5.55 -1.57
CA VAL A 132 6.68 -6.56 -0.57
C VAL A 132 6.25 -7.96 -1.01
N THR A 133 5.01 -8.15 -1.44
CA THR A 133 4.54 -9.49 -1.89
C THR A 133 5.25 -9.98 -3.14
N SER A 134 5.68 -9.08 -4.02
CA SER A 134 6.47 -9.44 -5.22
C SER A 134 7.97 -9.66 -4.95
N GLY A 135 8.45 -9.45 -3.71
CA GLY A 135 9.87 -9.56 -3.38
C GLY A 135 10.76 -8.41 -3.92
N LYS A 136 10.17 -7.34 -4.44
CA LYS A 136 10.91 -6.11 -4.77
C LYS A 136 11.51 -5.49 -3.52
N TYR A 137 10.74 -5.49 -2.43
CA TYR A 137 11.16 -5.12 -1.08
C TYR A 137 11.05 -6.31 -0.14
N ASP A 138 11.90 -6.37 0.86
CA ASP A 138 11.90 -7.40 1.89
C ASP A 138 10.86 -7.10 2.96
N ALA A 139 10.67 -5.83 3.27
CA ALA A 139 9.71 -5.33 4.24
C ALA A 139 9.21 -3.93 3.85
N ALA A 140 8.09 -3.52 4.43
CA ALA A 140 7.72 -2.11 4.46
C ALA A 140 7.90 -1.57 5.88
N ILE A 141 8.70 -0.52 6.03
CA ILE A 141 8.85 0.23 7.29
C ILE A 141 8.07 1.53 7.12
N THR A 142 6.80 1.50 7.50
CA THR A 142 5.82 2.54 7.20
C THR A 142 4.65 2.47 8.18
N GLY A 143 3.76 3.47 8.17
CA GLY A 143 2.54 3.54 9.00
C GLY A 143 1.44 2.55 8.61
N ALA A 144 1.79 1.33 8.24
CA ALA A 144 0.83 0.32 7.83
C ALA A 144 -0.01 -0.19 9.00
N GLY A 145 -1.33 -0.01 8.92
CA GLY A 145 -2.27 -0.63 9.88
C GLY A 145 -2.43 -2.13 9.63
N VAL A 146 -2.45 -2.92 10.70
CA VAL A 146 -2.79 -4.34 10.61
C VAL A 146 -4.28 -4.49 10.32
N THR A 147 -4.65 -5.33 9.34
CA THR A 147 -6.03 -5.72 9.03
C THR A 147 -6.11 -7.22 8.80
N GLU A 148 -7.28 -7.82 9.01
CA GLU A 148 -7.51 -9.26 8.75
C GLU A 148 -7.20 -9.63 7.30
N GLU A 149 -7.59 -8.79 6.34
CA GLU A 149 -7.31 -8.99 4.92
C GLU A 149 -5.79 -9.05 4.66
N ARG A 150 -5.04 -8.10 5.23
CA ARG A 150 -3.58 -8.05 5.05
C ARG A 150 -2.86 -9.24 5.68
N LEU A 151 -3.38 -9.80 6.77
CA LEU A 151 -2.84 -11.00 7.41
C LEU A 151 -2.92 -12.26 6.53
N GLY A 152 -3.70 -12.23 5.45
CA GLY A 152 -3.67 -13.27 4.41
C GLY A 152 -2.39 -13.27 3.57
N ALA A 153 -1.77 -12.11 3.36
CA ALA A 153 -0.60 -11.93 2.49
C ALA A 153 0.69 -11.54 3.24
N PHE A 154 0.56 -11.09 4.48
CA PHE A 154 1.67 -10.57 5.28
C PHE A 154 1.67 -11.16 6.69
N ASP A 155 2.86 -11.21 7.27
CA ASP A 155 3.06 -11.24 8.72
C ASP A 155 3.56 -9.85 9.16
N PHE A 156 3.13 -9.42 10.34
CA PHE A 156 3.49 -8.10 10.85
C PHE A 156 4.43 -8.22 12.04
N VAL A 157 5.49 -7.43 12.05
CA VAL A 157 6.41 -7.37 13.20
C VAL A 157 5.68 -6.91 14.47
N ALA A 158 6.35 -6.99 15.61
CA ALA A 158 5.85 -6.41 16.85
C ALA A 158 5.39 -4.95 16.63
N PRO A 159 4.17 -4.57 17.07
CA PRO A 159 3.59 -3.24 16.80
C PRO A 159 4.43 -2.08 17.31
N VAL A 160 4.43 -0.97 16.60
CA VAL A 160 5.16 0.26 16.96
C VAL A 160 4.26 1.41 17.42
N ALA A 161 2.96 1.33 17.17
CA ALA A 161 1.96 2.28 17.66
C ALA A 161 0.55 1.64 17.67
N PRO A 162 -0.36 2.13 18.53
CA PRO A 162 -1.78 1.79 18.40
C PRO A 162 -2.37 2.49 17.18
N GLU A 163 -3.47 1.95 16.67
CA GLU A 163 -4.21 2.55 15.57
C GLU A 163 -5.71 2.46 15.84
N VAL A 164 -6.36 3.64 15.94
CA VAL A 164 -7.80 3.78 15.98
C VAL A 164 -8.18 4.83 14.95
N SER A 165 -9.15 4.52 14.10
CA SER A 165 -9.62 5.46 13.09
C SER A 165 -10.63 6.45 13.71
N TYR A 166 -10.49 7.72 13.35
CA TYR A 166 -11.38 8.81 13.76
C TYR A 166 -11.88 9.55 12.53
N TYR A 167 -13.06 10.15 12.61
CA TYR A 167 -13.43 11.11 11.58
C TYR A 167 -12.85 12.49 11.88
N ILE A 168 -12.50 13.18 10.81
CA ILE A 168 -12.02 14.55 10.78
C ILE A 168 -13.04 15.35 9.96
N LYS A 169 -13.51 16.45 10.50
CA LYS A 169 -14.45 17.35 9.83
C LYS A 169 -13.87 18.76 9.73
N ARG A 170 -14.53 19.65 8.98
CA ARG A 170 -14.24 21.08 9.10
C ARG A 170 -14.64 21.57 10.48
N ALA A 171 -13.86 22.50 11.02
CA ALA A 171 -14.09 23.05 12.36
C ALA A 171 -15.43 23.80 12.47
N ASP A 172 -15.88 24.42 11.37
CA ASP A 172 -17.12 25.19 11.26
C ASP A 172 -18.32 24.39 10.76
N ASP A 173 -18.20 23.07 10.57
CA ASP A 173 -19.33 22.24 10.10
C ASP A 173 -20.23 21.79 11.26
N ASP A 174 -21.23 22.57 11.56
CA ASP A 174 -22.22 22.27 12.63
C ASP A 174 -23.19 21.12 12.30
N ARG A 175 -23.19 20.61 11.07
CA ARG A 175 -24.02 19.46 10.67
C ARG A 175 -23.53 18.17 11.35
N ILE A 176 -22.21 18.06 11.59
CA ILE A 176 -21.57 16.88 12.15
C ILE A 176 -21.33 17.08 13.64
N LYS A 177 -22.18 16.45 14.48
CA LYS A 177 -22.11 16.52 15.95
C LYS A 177 -21.61 15.22 16.58
N ASN A 178 -21.85 14.08 15.93
CA ASN A 178 -21.52 12.73 16.38
C ASN A 178 -21.46 11.77 15.18
N ILE A 179 -21.17 10.49 15.44
CA ILE A 179 -21.11 9.47 14.39
C ILE A 179 -22.41 9.38 13.58
N SER A 180 -23.58 9.41 14.24
CA SER A 180 -24.87 9.29 13.52
C SER A 180 -25.08 10.40 12.50
N SER A 181 -24.50 11.59 12.72
CA SER A 181 -24.55 12.70 11.77
C SER A 181 -23.83 12.43 10.45
N LEU A 182 -22.94 11.44 10.40
CA LEU A 182 -22.18 11.08 9.19
C LEU A 182 -23.01 10.31 8.15
N SER A 183 -24.24 9.91 8.52
CA SER A 183 -25.12 9.14 7.63
C SER A 183 -25.40 9.88 6.33
N GLY A 184 -25.23 9.18 5.19
CA GLY A 184 -25.45 9.72 3.84
C GLY A 184 -24.40 10.72 3.37
N MET A 185 -23.43 11.09 4.21
CA MET A 185 -22.37 12.06 3.89
C MET A 185 -21.24 11.45 3.09
N THR A 186 -20.46 12.30 2.41
CA THR A 186 -19.32 11.93 1.59
C THR A 186 -18.05 11.84 2.43
N VAL A 187 -17.42 10.66 2.46
CA VAL A 187 -16.17 10.39 3.17
C VAL A 187 -14.98 10.32 2.22
N GLY A 188 -13.85 10.93 2.63
CA GLY A 188 -12.55 10.75 2.01
C GLY A 188 -11.66 9.78 2.80
N VAL A 189 -10.95 8.89 2.10
CA VAL A 189 -9.95 7.96 2.67
C VAL A 189 -8.81 7.73 1.69
N GLN A 190 -7.67 7.24 2.19
CA GLN A 190 -6.58 6.81 1.31
C GLN A 190 -6.93 5.47 0.63
N ALA A 191 -6.68 5.38 -0.68
CA ALA A 191 -6.88 4.18 -1.47
C ALA A 191 -6.00 3.03 -0.96
N GLY A 192 -6.61 1.86 -0.69
CA GLY A 192 -5.91 0.71 -0.15
C GLY A 192 -5.38 0.88 1.29
N GLY A 193 -5.70 1.98 1.97
CA GLY A 193 -5.37 2.21 3.37
C GLY A 193 -6.17 1.32 4.34
N ALA A 194 -5.66 1.11 5.57
CA ALA A 194 -6.38 0.34 6.59
C ALA A 194 -7.71 1.01 6.97
N GLN A 195 -7.78 2.33 6.91
CA GLN A 195 -8.98 3.10 7.19
C GLN A 195 -10.11 2.81 6.20
N LEU A 196 -9.78 2.57 4.90
CA LEU A 196 -10.76 2.15 3.90
C LEU A 196 -11.39 0.80 4.28
N ALA A 197 -10.58 -0.19 4.64
CA ALA A 197 -11.08 -1.50 5.10
C ALA A 197 -11.98 -1.37 6.35
N ARG A 198 -11.65 -0.46 7.26
CA ARG A 198 -12.38 -0.23 8.50
C ARG A 198 -13.64 0.63 8.36
N LEU A 199 -13.91 1.19 7.18
CA LEU A 199 -15.21 1.84 6.94
C LEU A 199 -16.39 0.88 7.12
N THR A 200 -16.18 -0.43 6.99
CA THR A 200 -17.19 -1.44 7.32
C THR A 200 -17.66 -1.35 8.78
N GLN A 201 -16.76 -1.01 9.72
CA GLN A 201 -17.11 -0.82 11.13
C GLN A 201 -17.92 0.47 11.35
N LEU A 202 -17.54 1.55 10.65
CA LEU A 202 -18.32 2.79 10.67
C LEU A 202 -19.73 2.56 10.07
N ASP A 203 -19.81 1.86 8.94
CA ASP A 203 -21.09 1.54 8.30
C ASP A 203 -22.00 0.69 9.21
N ALA A 204 -21.44 -0.27 9.95
CA ALA A 204 -22.17 -1.03 10.94
C ALA A 204 -22.72 -0.14 12.08
N LYS A 205 -21.91 0.81 12.58
CA LYS A 205 -22.37 1.80 13.59
C LYS A 205 -23.50 2.68 13.05
N LEU A 206 -23.40 3.15 11.81
CA LEU A 206 -24.44 3.96 11.17
C LEU A 206 -25.73 3.15 10.94
N LYS A 207 -25.62 1.91 10.48
CA LYS A 207 -26.76 1.01 10.29
C LYS A 207 -27.51 0.72 11.59
N ALA A 208 -26.80 0.60 12.71
CA ALA A 208 -27.43 0.43 14.02
C ALA A 208 -28.27 1.65 14.42
N SER A 209 -28.02 2.83 13.82
CA SER A 209 -28.79 4.07 14.01
C SER A 209 -29.77 4.35 12.85
N GLY A 210 -30.00 3.37 11.95
CA GLY A 210 -30.92 3.52 10.80
C GLY A 210 -30.32 4.28 9.61
N GLY A 211 -28.99 4.51 9.60
CA GLY A 211 -28.27 5.20 8.52
C GLY A 211 -27.33 4.29 7.73
N ALA A 212 -26.48 4.86 6.92
CA ALA A 212 -25.41 4.19 6.18
C ALA A 212 -24.34 5.18 5.75
N ILE A 213 -23.14 4.70 5.38
CA ILE A 213 -22.14 5.53 4.70
C ILE A 213 -22.74 5.99 3.35
N GLY A 214 -22.50 7.24 3.01
CA GLY A 214 -22.85 7.80 1.71
C GLY A 214 -21.80 7.47 0.65
N LYS A 215 -21.29 8.51 -0.04
CA LYS A 215 -20.26 8.35 -1.06
C LYS A 215 -18.88 8.18 -0.42
N ILE A 216 -18.09 7.19 -0.88
CA ILE A 216 -16.68 7.01 -0.54
C ILE A 216 -15.82 7.56 -1.68
N VAL A 217 -14.91 8.49 -1.36
CA VAL A 217 -13.91 9.02 -2.30
C VAL A 217 -12.54 8.57 -1.84
N GLN A 218 -11.81 7.91 -2.73
CA GLN A 218 -10.47 7.39 -2.45
C GLN A 218 -9.41 8.31 -3.05
N TYR A 219 -8.40 8.63 -2.27
CA TYR A 219 -7.29 9.52 -2.61
C TYR A 219 -5.97 8.76 -2.63
N GLN A 220 -5.01 9.23 -3.41
CA GLN A 220 -3.64 8.67 -3.40
C GLN A 220 -2.94 8.99 -2.08
N SER A 221 -3.19 10.18 -1.52
CA SER A 221 -2.58 10.64 -0.27
C SER A 221 -3.58 11.38 0.61
N TYR A 222 -3.31 11.45 1.92
CA TYR A 222 -4.14 12.21 2.86
C TYR A 222 -4.09 13.73 2.66
N PRO A 223 -2.98 14.38 2.29
CA PRO A 223 -2.97 15.81 1.95
C PRO A 223 -4.01 16.20 0.90
N GLU A 224 -4.23 15.36 -0.13
CA GLU A 224 -5.27 15.58 -1.14
C GLU A 224 -6.67 15.51 -0.54
N ALA A 225 -6.95 14.49 0.29
CA ALA A 225 -8.23 14.34 0.98
C ALA A 225 -8.50 15.53 1.93
N TYR A 226 -7.48 16.01 2.65
CA TYR A 226 -7.62 17.17 3.51
C TYR A 226 -7.85 18.48 2.74
N ALA A 227 -7.21 18.64 1.58
CA ALA A 227 -7.47 19.78 0.70
C ALA A 227 -8.94 19.79 0.23
N ASP A 228 -9.46 18.64 -0.18
CA ASP A 228 -10.85 18.52 -0.62
C ASP A 228 -11.85 18.67 0.53
N LEU A 229 -11.52 18.22 1.74
CA LEU A 229 -12.32 18.50 2.93
C LEU A 229 -12.39 20.00 3.24
N ALA A 230 -11.25 20.70 3.21
CA ALA A 230 -11.19 22.14 3.43
C ALA A 230 -11.95 22.94 2.37
N ASN A 231 -11.99 22.43 1.13
CA ASN A 231 -12.69 23.03 -0.01
C ASN A 231 -14.16 22.57 -0.15
N HIS A 232 -14.76 21.97 0.88
CA HIS A 232 -16.16 21.52 0.91
C HIS A 232 -16.54 20.48 -0.16
N ARG A 233 -15.55 19.73 -0.72
CA ARG A 233 -15.79 18.63 -1.66
C ARG A 233 -16.04 17.30 -0.95
N LEU A 234 -15.65 17.23 0.32
CA LEU A 234 -15.95 16.14 1.25
C LEU A 234 -16.69 16.70 2.46
N ASP A 235 -17.45 15.85 3.13
CA ASP A 235 -18.05 16.18 4.41
C ASP A 235 -17.09 15.82 5.56
N TYR A 236 -16.41 14.68 5.46
CA TYR A 236 -15.42 14.24 6.44
C TYR A 236 -14.33 13.34 5.80
N VAL A 237 -13.23 13.19 6.52
CA VAL A 237 -12.13 12.26 6.20
C VAL A 237 -11.98 11.29 7.37
N VAL A 238 -11.68 10.03 7.09
CA VAL A 238 -11.34 9.06 8.15
C VAL A 238 -9.84 8.79 8.10
N ASN A 239 -9.16 9.02 9.23
CA ASN A 239 -7.75 8.71 9.40
C ASN A 239 -7.46 8.23 10.83
N SER A 240 -6.26 7.71 11.08
CA SER A 240 -5.77 7.35 12.40
C SER A 240 -5.69 8.57 13.34
N ILE A 241 -5.89 8.35 14.65
CA ILE A 241 -5.95 9.42 15.65
C ILE A 241 -4.68 10.27 15.70
N VAL A 242 -3.50 9.67 15.50
CA VAL A 242 -2.22 10.41 15.58
C VAL A 242 -2.11 11.43 14.44
N PRO A 243 -2.22 11.06 13.13
CA PRO A 243 -2.29 12.03 12.04
C PRO A 243 -3.42 13.04 12.19
N ALA A 244 -4.60 12.60 12.65
CA ALA A 244 -5.75 13.48 12.86
C ALA A 244 -5.46 14.59 13.88
N ASN A 245 -4.91 14.23 15.04
CA ASN A 245 -4.54 15.20 16.08
C ASN A 245 -3.44 16.16 15.61
N MET A 246 -2.45 15.67 14.86
CA MET A 246 -1.39 16.52 14.33
C MET A 246 -1.94 17.53 13.32
N LEU A 247 -2.81 17.09 12.40
CA LEU A 247 -3.49 17.98 11.45
C LEU A 247 -4.27 19.09 12.17
N VAL A 248 -5.07 18.73 13.17
CA VAL A 248 -5.86 19.72 13.93
C VAL A 248 -4.98 20.66 14.74
N LYS A 249 -3.88 20.16 15.31
CA LYS A 249 -2.90 21.01 16.02
C LYS A 249 -2.27 22.05 15.08
N GLU A 250 -1.99 21.69 13.84
CA GLU A 250 -1.41 22.61 12.84
C GLU A 250 -2.47 23.56 12.25
N ARG A 251 -3.71 23.10 12.09
CA ARG A 251 -4.79 23.85 11.43
C ARG A 251 -6.08 23.87 12.24
N PRO A 252 -6.07 24.34 13.51
CA PRO A 252 -7.21 24.23 14.43
C PRO A 252 -8.44 25.04 14.03
N LYS A 253 -8.26 26.06 13.17
CA LYS A 253 -9.39 26.86 12.63
C LYS A 253 -10.05 26.21 11.40
N VAL A 254 -9.43 25.18 10.83
CA VAL A 254 -9.92 24.53 9.61
C VAL A 254 -10.51 23.16 9.89
N PHE A 255 -9.91 22.40 10.81
CA PHE A 255 -10.29 21.03 11.09
C PHE A 255 -10.58 20.77 12.56
N ALA A 256 -11.44 19.80 12.80
CA ALA A 256 -11.71 19.24 14.12
C ALA A 256 -11.74 17.70 14.04
N VAL A 257 -11.24 17.03 15.08
CA VAL A 257 -11.37 15.58 15.24
C VAL A 257 -12.70 15.29 15.92
N GLY A 258 -13.42 14.29 15.43
CA GLY A 258 -14.64 13.80 16.04
C GLY A 258 -14.43 12.53 16.86
N GLU A 259 -15.32 11.55 16.70
CA GLU A 259 -15.33 10.31 17.45
C GLU A 259 -14.60 9.16 16.72
N ALA A 260 -14.27 8.09 17.46
CA ALA A 260 -13.67 6.89 16.92
C ALA A 260 -14.63 6.13 16.00
N THR A 261 -14.21 5.91 14.75
CA THR A 261 -14.99 5.20 13.73
C THR A 261 -14.71 3.70 13.72
N SER A 262 -13.57 3.26 14.27
CA SER A 262 -13.19 1.85 14.36
C SER A 262 -12.89 1.41 15.80
N SER A 263 -12.76 0.10 16.03
CA SER A 263 -12.09 -0.47 17.19
C SER A 263 -10.59 -0.21 17.15
N MET A 264 -9.89 -0.53 18.26
CA MET A 264 -8.43 -0.46 18.32
C MET A 264 -7.80 -1.44 17.34
N GLY A 265 -6.65 -1.08 16.81
CA GLY A 265 -5.73 -1.87 16.02
C GLY A 265 -4.31 -1.44 16.26
N TYR A 266 -3.40 -1.82 15.36
CA TYR A 266 -1.98 -1.57 15.51
C TYR A 266 -1.34 -1.14 14.20
N ILE A 267 -0.33 -0.27 14.29
CA ILE A 267 0.64 0.00 13.23
C ILE A 267 1.81 -0.92 13.45
N ALA A 268 2.12 -1.71 12.41
CA ALA A 268 3.22 -2.67 12.42
C ALA A 268 3.76 -2.85 10.99
N TRP A 269 5.01 -3.28 10.85
CA TRP A 269 5.66 -3.39 9.55
C TRP A 269 5.37 -4.74 8.91
N PRO A 270 4.80 -4.79 7.70
CA PRO A 270 4.57 -6.04 7.01
C PRO A 270 5.85 -6.59 6.38
N VAL A 271 6.03 -7.88 6.53
CA VAL A 271 6.91 -8.74 5.73
C VAL A 271 6.04 -9.73 4.94
N ALA A 272 6.57 -10.33 3.88
CA ALA A 272 5.82 -11.34 3.13
C ALA A 272 5.43 -12.51 4.03
N LYS A 273 4.23 -13.04 3.82
CA LYS A 273 3.67 -14.15 4.60
C LYS A 273 4.63 -15.35 4.65
N GLY A 274 4.88 -15.86 5.85
CA GLY A 274 5.74 -17.03 6.09
C GLY A 274 7.24 -16.71 6.15
N ASN A 275 7.67 -15.48 5.98
CA ASN A 275 9.09 -15.08 6.13
C ASN A 275 9.47 -14.91 7.62
N LYS A 276 9.45 -16.05 8.34
CA LYS A 276 9.59 -16.06 9.80
C LYS A 276 10.93 -15.50 10.28
N GLU A 277 12.03 -15.79 9.61
CA GLU A 277 13.36 -15.34 10.05
C GLU A 277 13.48 -13.82 10.02
N LEU A 278 13.00 -13.18 8.93
CA LEU A 278 13.01 -11.72 8.82
C LEU A 278 12.01 -11.09 9.79
N LEU A 279 10.83 -11.71 9.96
CA LEU A 279 9.82 -11.28 10.93
C LEU A 279 10.39 -11.25 12.35
N ASP A 280 11.04 -12.34 12.78
CA ASP A 280 11.65 -12.47 14.09
C ASP A 280 12.80 -11.46 14.28
N TYR A 281 13.65 -11.28 13.25
CA TYR A 281 14.74 -10.30 13.27
C TYR A 281 14.25 -8.87 13.47
N LEU A 282 13.26 -8.45 12.67
CA LEU A 282 12.70 -7.10 12.77
C LEU A 282 11.88 -6.90 14.05
N SER A 283 11.18 -7.94 14.53
CA SER A 283 10.49 -7.89 15.84
C SER A 283 11.47 -7.81 17.00
N GLY A 284 12.60 -8.53 16.92
CA GLY A 284 13.71 -8.43 17.86
C GLY A 284 14.29 -6.99 17.89
N PHE A 285 14.44 -6.35 16.73
CA PHE A 285 14.85 -4.95 16.66
C PHE A 285 13.83 -4.01 17.33
N VAL A 286 12.53 -4.16 17.09
CA VAL A 286 11.49 -3.36 17.75
C VAL A 286 11.54 -3.55 19.27
N ASN A 287 11.70 -4.77 19.74
CA ASN A 287 11.83 -5.08 21.18
C ASN A 287 13.12 -4.49 21.77
N HIS A 288 14.23 -4.54 21.05
CA HIS A 288 15.46 -3.85 21.44
C HIS A 288 15.25 -2.33 21.60
N LEU A 289 14.51 -1.68 20.70
CA LEU A 289 14.17 -0.27 20.84
C LEU A 289 13.29 0.00 22.07
N ARG A 290 12.43 -0.94 22.48
CA ARG A 290 11.62 -0.85 23.71
C ARG A 290 12.49 -0.96 24.95
N GLU A 291 13.30 -2.00 25.02
CA GLU A 291 14.18 -2.30 26.17
C GLU A 291 15.18 -1.16 26.43
N THR A 292 15.68 -0.52 25.37
CA THR A 292 16.60 0.63 25.48
C THR A 292 15.87 1.96 25.72
N GLY A 293 14.53 1.98 25.73
CA GLY A 293 13.72 3.19 25.83
C GLY A 293 13.70 4.05 24.56
N LYS A 294 14.42 3.63 23.50
CA LYS A 294 14.51 4.41 22.25
C LYS A 294 13.17 4.48 21.53
N LEU A 295 12.36 3.42 21.54
CA LEU A 295 11.03 3.47 20.94
C LEU A 295 10.16 4.56 21.61
N ALA A 296 10.13 4.60 22.94
CA ALA A 296 9.37 5.60 23.69
C ALA A 296 9.85 7.03 23.43
N GLU A 297 11.18 7.24 23.30
CA GLU A 297 11.76 8.52 22.92
C GLU A 297 11.26 8.98 21.54
N LEU A 298 11.33 8.12 20.53
CA LEU A 298 10.90 8.41 19.17
C LEU A 298 9.38 8.62 19.06
N GLN A 299 8.59 7.83 19.78
CA GLN A 299 7.14 8.00 19.88
C GLN A 299 6.79 9.36 20.49
N LYS A 300 7.42 9.76 21.59
CA LYS A 300 7.22 11.09 22.20
C LYS A 300 7.59 12.22 21.24
N LYS A 301 8.72 12.08 20.56
CA LYS A 301 9.21 13.08 19.59
C LYS A 301 8.22 13.31 18.46
N TRP A 302 7.72 12.24 17.86
CA TRP A 302 6.97 12.29 16.62
C TRP A 302 5.46 12.15 16.80
N LEU A 303 5.02 11.26 17.72
CA LEU A 303 3.62 10.92 17.91
C LEU A 303 3.00 11.64 19.12
N GLY A 304 3.81 12.43 19.84
CA GLY A 304 3.38 13.26 20.97
C GLY A 304 3.31 12.53 22.32
N GLN A 305 3.38 11.20 22.34
CA GLN A 305 3.36 10.37 23.55
C GLN A 305 4.01 9.01 23.29
N SER A 306 4.39 8.29 24.36
CA SER A 306 4.80 6.89 24.29
C SER A 306 3.60 5.95 24.51
N PHE A 307 3.76 4.70 24.03
CA PHE A 307 2.74 3.66 24.12
C PHE A 307 3.34 2.42 24.79
N ASP A 308 3.12 2.26 26.09
CA ASP A 308 3.82 1.23 26.89
C ASP A 308 3.13 -0.15 26.81
N ASN A 309 1.83 -0.22 26.39
CA ASN A 309 1.02 -1.44 26.37
C ASN A 309 0.89 -2.05 24.97
N LEU A 310 1.88 -1.92 24.11
CA LEU A 310 1.89 -2.56 22.80
C LEU A 310 2.28 -4.04 22.91
N PRO A 311 1.69 -4.95 22.09
CA PRO A 311 2.12 -6.35 22.02
C PRO A 311 3.61 -6.44 21.68
N HIS A 312 4.31 -7.38 22.33
CA HIS A 312 5.74 -7.64 22.07
C HIS A 312 5.94 -8.65 20.95
N ASP A 313 4.93 -9.48 20.70
CA ASP A 313 4.97 -10.53 19.70
C ASP A 313 4.54 -10.00 18.32
N PRO A 314 5.05 -10.58 17.22
CA PRO A 314 4.54 -10.37 15.89
C PRO A 314 3.06 -10.74 15.78
N ILE A 315 2.34 -10.12 14.84
CA ILE A 315 0.94 -10.44 14.54
C ILE A 315 0.90 -11.19 13.21
N THR A 316 0.52 -12.50 13.28
CA THR A 316 0.61 -13.41 12.14
C THR A 316 -0.71 -14.06 11.74
N SER A 317 -1.78 -13.89 12.53
CA SER A 317 -3.10 -14.44 12.20
C SER A 317 -4.24 -13.49 12.57
N GLY A 318 -5.38 -13.64 11.87
CA GLY A 318 -6.61 -12.91 12.18
C GLY A 318 -7.14 -13.24 13.56
N GLU A 319 -7.04 -14.49 14.01
CA GLU A 319 -7.45 -14.91 15.35
C GLU A 319 -6.65 -14.16 16.44
N GLN A 320 -5.31 -14.16 16.33
CA GLN A 320 -4.45 -13.41 17.23
C GLN A 320 -4.78 -11.90 17.22
N PHE A 321 -4.98 -11.32 16.04
CA PHE A 321 -5.34 -9.91 15.91
C PHE A 321 -6.66 -9.61 16.58
N THR A 322 -7.68 -10.44 16.37
CA THR A 322 -8.99 -10.29 17.00
C THR A 322 -8.88 -10.35 18.53
N GLN A 323 -8.11 -11.31 19.09
CA GLN A 323 -7.88 -11.43 20.54
C GLN A 323 -7.18 -10.19 21.12
N LEU A 324 -6.21 -9.60 20.39
CA LEU A 324 -5.49 -8.41 20.81
C LEU A 324 -6.36 -7.14 20.77
N THR A 325 -7.35 -7.08 19.90
CA THR A 325 -8.21 -5.91 19.66
C THR A 325 -9.59 -6.00 20.33
N ALA A 326 -9.95 -7.13 20.92
CA ALA A 326 -11.22 -7.36 21.64
C ALA A 326 -11.29 -6.74 23.05
N LYS A 327 -10.25 -6.02 23.49
CA LYS A 327 -10.11 -5.43 24.84
C LYS A 327 -10.70 -4.03 24.93
#